data_54f38aa760be9b717a73074c3a71643d
#
_entry.id   54f38aa760be9b717a73074c3a71643d
#
_cell.length_a   1.000
_cell.length_b   1.000
_cell.length_c   1.000
_cell.angle_alpha   90.00
_cell.angle_beta   90.00
_cell.angle_gamma   90.00
#
_symmetry.space_group_name_H-M   'P 1'
#
loop_
_entity.id
_entity.type
_entity.pdbx_description
1 polymer ?
#
loop_
_entity_poly.entity_id
_entity_poly.type
_entity_poly.pdbx_seq_one_letter_code
_entity_poly.pdbx_strand_id
1 'polypeptide(L)'
;MNERMMPDVKLFMMLDNFSIIHSKSKEVRVVRDRINEYFGKKYPRSFTSNDVRYHVEKPEELAVLNYTSGTTSFSKGVMIPYRSLWSNTQFAYDNLPFIHPGDNIVCMLPMAHMYGLAFEVLNSVNKGCHVHFLTRTPSPKIIAEAFTTIKPALILAVPLIIEKIIKNKV
;
A
#
# COMPACT_ATOMS: atom_id res chain seq x y z
N MET A 1 16.98 0.35 16.54
CA MET A 1 15.87 -0.45 17.11
C MET A 1 16.48 -1.35 18.18
N ASN A 2 15.87 -1.42 19.36
CA ASN A 2 16.40 -2.18 20.48
C ASN A 2 15.42 -3.34 20.78
N GLU A 3 15.95 -4.57 20.90
CA GLU A 3 15.16 -5.77 21.26
C GLU A 3 14.33 -5.58 22.54
N ARG A 4 14.84 -4.78 23.49
CA ARG A 4 14.12 -4.48 24.73
C ARG A 4 12.81 -3.72 24.52
N MET A 5 12.69 -2.98 23.42
CA MET A 5 11.47 -2.22 23.09
C MET A 5 10.44 -3.04 22.32
N MET A 6 10.86 -4.16 21.72
CA MET A 6 10.02 -5.01 20.89
C MET A 6 10.33 -6.50 21.16
N PRO A 7 10.02 -7.01 22.38
CA PRO A 7 10.41 -8.36 22.81
C PRO A 7 9.79 -9.48 21.95
N ASP A 8 8.63 -9.24 21.36
CA ASP A 8 7.90 -10.24 20.57
C ASP A 8 8.33 -10.27 19.10
N VAL A 9 9.10 -9.28 18.65
CA VAL A 9 9.59 -9.25 17.26
C VAL A 9 10.72 -10.27 17.10
N LYS A 10 10.53 -11.19 16.16
CA LYS A 10 11.45 -12.30 15.88
C LYS A 10 12.48 -11.98 14.79
N LEU A 11 12.16 -11.03 13.91
CA LEU A 11 12.94 -10.69 12.73
C LEU A 11 12.83 -9.21 12.40
N PHE A 12 13.98 -8.56 12.14
CA PHE A 12 14.07 -7.24 11.50
C PHE A 12 14.75 -7.39 10.15
N MET A 13 14.10 -6.90 9.12
CA MET A 13 14.53 -7.02 7.73
C MET A 13 14.46 -5.66 7.04
N MET A 14 15.41 -5.36 6.17
CA MET A 14 15.35 -4.20 5.28
C MET A 14 14.33 -4.46 4.17
N LEU A 15 13.55 -3.46 3.80
CA LEU A 15 12.55 -3.59 2.73
C LEU A 15 13.14 -3.44 1.32
N ASP A 16 14.26 -2.76 1.19
CA ASP A 16 14.91 -2.49 -0.10
C ASP A 16 15.55 -3.72 -0.73
N ASN A 17 16.13 -4.60 0.08
CA ASN A 17 16.89 -5.76 -0.41
C ASN A 17 16.62 -7.05 0.38
N PHE A 18 15.69 -7.01 1.33
CA PHE A 18 15.35 -8.12 2.22
C PHE A 18 16.53 -8.66 3.05
N SER A 19 17.55 -7.83 3.29
CA SER A 19 18.64 -8.22 4.18
C SER A 19 18.18 -8.28 5.63
N ILE A 20 18.70 -9.27 6.37
CA ILE A 20 18.33 -9.48 7.76
C ILE A 20 19.24 -8.62 8.66
N ILE A 21 18.67 -7.63 9.32
CA ILE A 21 19.35 -6.80 10.31
C ILE A 21 19.55 -7.61 11.60
N HIS A 22 18.46 -8.20 12.08
CA HIS A 22 18.43 -9.00 13.29
C HIS A 22 17.46 -10.16 13.16
N SER A 23 17.81 -11.32 13.71
CA SER A 23 16.93 -12.49 13.79
C SER A 23 17.22 -13.29 15.06
N LYS A 24 16.18 -13.69 15.76
CA LYS A 24 16.21 -14.62 16.87
C LYS A 24 16.43 -16.08 16.41
N SER A 25 16.19 -16.37 15.12
CA SER A 25 16.39 -17.68 14.52
C SER A 25 17.59 -17.69 13.56
N LYS A 26 18.53 -18.60 13.78
CA LYS A 26 19.63 -18.86 12.85
C LYS A 26 19.13 -19.45 11.52
N GLU A 27 18.07 -20.26 11.57
CA GLU A 27 17.48 -20.93 10.39
C GLU A 27 16.98 -19.91 9.36
N VAL A 28 16.38 -18.81 9.80
CA VAL A 28 15.89 -17.76 8.91
C VAL A 28 17.02 -17.15 8.09
N ARG A 29 18.22 -16.96 8.68
CA ARG A 29 19.40 -16.46 7.95
C ARG A 29 19.84 -17.45 6.89
N VAL A 30 19.94 -18.74 7.25
CA VAL A 30 20.33 -19.80 6.31
C VAL A 30 19.34 -19.88 5.14
N VAL A 31 18.05 -19.84 5.43
CA VAL A 31 17.00 -19.85 4.38
C VAL A 31 17.13 -18.62 3.49
N ARG A 32 17.34 -17.42 4.07
CA ARG A 32 17.50 -16.19 3.29
C ARG A 32 18.71 -16.25 2.36
N ASP A 33 19.85 -16.70 2.85
CA ASP A 33 21.09 -16.78 2.09
C ASP A 33 21.01 -17.82 0.95
N ARG A 34 20.18 -18.83 1.12
CA ARG A 34 19.97 -19.93 0.15
C ARG A 34 18.61 -19.86 -0.54
N ILE A 35 17.95 -18.72 -0.58
CA ILE A 35 16.56 -18.59 -1.06
C ILE A 35 16.39 -19.08 -2.50
N ASN A 36 17.36 -18.78 -3.37
CA ASN A 36 17.32 -19.22 -4.78
C ASN A 36 17.46 -20.75 -4.91
N GLU A 37 18.25 -21.37 -4.06
CA GLU A 37 18.38 -22.83 -4.04
C GLU A 37 17.07 -23.49 -3.57
N TYR A 38 16.47 -22.97 -2.49
CA TYR A 38 15.19 -23.46 -2.01
C TYR A 38 14.07 -23.25 -3.02
N PHE A 39 14.06 -22.08 -3.69
CA PHE A 39 13.12 -21.80 -4.76
C PHE A 39 13.28 -22.78 -5.92
N GLY A 40 14.51 -23.01 -6.39
CA GLY A 40 14.80 -23.98 -7.47
C GLY A 40 14.43 -25.42 -7.12
N LYS A 41 14.58 -25.82 -5.85
CA LYS A 41 14.12 -27.14 -5.38
C LYS A 41 12.59 -27.25 -5.37
N LYS A 42 11.90 -26.18 -4.99
CA LYS A 42 10.44 -26.15 -4.94
C LYS A 42 9.82 -26.10 -6.34
N TYR A 43 10.47 -25.41 -7.27
CA TYR A 43 10.01 -25.20 -8.65
C TYR A 43 11.11 -25.64 -9.64
N PRO A 44 11.33 -26.96 -9.82
CA PRO A 44 12.50 -27.47 -10.55
C PRO A 44 12.45 -27.25 -12.06
N ARG A 45 11.29 -26.95 -12.63
CA ARG A 45 11.12 -26.75 -14.09
C ARG A 45 10.98 -25.28 -14.44
N SER A 46 9.89 -24.69 -14.01
CA SER A 46 9.57 -23.30 -14.19
C SER A 46 8.50 -22.88 -13.18
N PHE A 47 8.50 -21.61 -12.80
CA PHE A 47 7.42 -21.03 -12.03
C PHE A 47 6.39 -20.43 -12.99
N THR A 48 5.15 -20.87 -12.86
CA THR A 48 4.04 -20.45 -13.73
C THR A 48 2.89 -19.88 -12.89
N SER A 49 1.90 -19.29 -13.55
CA SER A 49 0.68 -18.81 -12.87
C SER A 49 -0.05 -19.93 -12.09
N ASN A 50 0.08 -21.19 -12.51
CA ASN A 50 -0.53 -22.32 -11.80
C ASN A 50 0.15 -22.65 -10.46
N ASP A 51 1.36 -22.15 -10.24
CA ASP A 51 2.10 -22.35 -9.00
C ASP A 51 1.76 -21.28 -7.96
N VAL A 52 1.09 -20.20 -8.39
CA VAL A 52 0.66 -19.12 -7.51
C VAL A 52 -0.51 -19.58 -6.66
N ARG A 53 -0.35 -19.50 -5.35
CA ARG A 53 -1.39 -19.80 -4.37
C ARG A 53 -1.80 -18.52 -3.69
N TYR A 54 -3.00 -18.05 -4.03
CA TYR A 54 -3.59 -16.89 -3.35
C TYR A 54 -4.26 -17.33 -2.05
N HIS A 55 -4.16 -16.50 -1.04
CA HIS A 55 -4.98 -16.64 0.16
C HIS A 55 -6.45 -16.43 -0.21
N VAL A 56 -7.33 -17.24 0.36
CA VAL A 56 -8.78 -17.05 0.23
C VAL A 56 -9.24 -16.33 1.49
N GLU A 57 -9.49 -15.04 1.34
CA GLU A 57 -9.87 -14.19 2.45
C GLU A 57 -11.28 -14.52 2.94
N LYS A 58 -11.46 -14.51 4.25
CA LYS A 58 -12.78 -14.53 4.87
C LYS A 58 -13.19 -13.09 5.22
N PRO A 59 -14.47 -12.75 5.07
CA PRO A 59 -14.95 -11.38 5.31
C PRO A 59 -14.55 -10.79 6.66
N GLU A 60 -14.51 -11.62 7.69
CA GLU A 60 -14.24 -11.22 9.08
C GLU A 60 -12.75 -11.26 9.45
N GLU A 61 -11.89 -11.80 8.61
CA GLU A 61 -10.44 -11.81 8.86
C GLU A 61 -9.89 -10.39 8.86
N LEU A 62 -8.90 -10.16 9.72
CA LEU A 62 -8.18 -8.90 9.82
C LEU A 62 -7.37 -8.66 8.54
N ALA A 63 -7.70 -7.62 7.79
CA ALA A 63 -6.97 -7.20 6.61
C ALA A 63 -5.90 -6.16 6.93
N VAL A 64 -6.24 -5.15 7.73
CA VAL A 64 -5.35 -4.03 8.07
C VAL A 64 -5.50 -3.65 9.54
N LEU A 65 -4.38 -3.39 10.20
CA LEU A 65 -4.33 -2.71 11.48
C LEU A 65 -3.83 -1.28 11.24
N ASN A 66 -4.73 -0.31 11.36
CA ASN A 66 -4.43 1.09 11.14
C ASN A 66 -4.40 1.86 12.46
N TYR A 67 -3.42 2.75 12.62
CA TYR A 67 -3.31 3.57 13.82
C TYR A 67 -3.81 4.98 13.56
N THR A 68 -4.72 5.45 14.41
CA THR A 68 -5.20 6.83 14.39
C THR A 68 -4.56 7.60 15.54
N SER A 69 -4.14 8.85 15.26
CA SER A 69 -3.81 9.81 16.31
C SER A 69 -5.10 10.21 17.00
N GLY A 70 -5.46 9.52 18.08
CA GLY A 70 -6.64 9.87 18.86
C GLY A 70 -6.53 11.28 19.46
N THR A 71 -7.67 11.87 19.81
CA THR A 71 -7.75 13.11 20.61
C THR A 71 -7.19 12.94 22.02
N THR A 72 -6.93 11.70 22.43
CA THR A 72 -6.25 11.30 23.67
C THR A 72 -4.78 10.94 23.36
N SER A 73 -3.90 11.10 24.32
CA SER A 73 -2.43 10.97 24.22
C SER A 73 -1.89 9.67 23.60
N PHE A 74 -2.75 8.67 23.36
CA PHE A 74 -2.36 7.36 22.84
C PHE A 74 -2.97 7.09 21.48
N SER A 75 -2.14 6.63 20.53
CA SER A 75 -2.62 6.13 19.25
C SER A 75 -3.48 4.88 19.45
N LYS A 76 -4.63 4.83 18.76
CA LYS A 76 -5.54 3.69 18.78
C LYS A 76 -5.35 2.83 17.54
N GLY A 77 -5.14 1.52 17.74
CA GLY A 77 -5.14 0.56 16.64
C GLY A 77 -6.57 0.20 16.24
N VAL A 78 -6.91 0.48 14.99
CA VAL A 78 -8.22 0.15 14.40
C VAL A 78 -8.07 -1.12 13.57
N MET A 79 -8.81 -2.15 13.93
CA MET A 79 -8.83 -3.44 13.22
C MET A 79 -9.82 -3.36 12.07
N ILE A 80 -9.35 -3.50 10.85
CA ILE A 80 -10.16 -3.39 9.62
C ILE A 80 -10.24 -4.76 8.97
N PRO A 81 -11.43 -5.40 8.93
CA PRO A 81 -11.62 -6.68 8.27
C PRO A 81 -11.69 -6.53 6.74
N TYR A 82 -11.48 -7.62 6.01
CA TYR A 82 -11.58 -7.65 4.54
C TYR A 82 -12.90 -7.10 4.01
N ARG A 83 -14.02 -7.44 4.66
CA ARG A 83 -15.35 -6.94 4.25
C ARG A 83 -15.42 -5.41 4.16
N SER A 84 -14.70 -4.70 5.06
CA SER A 84 -14.69 -3.24 5.06
C SER A 84 -13.93 -2.67 3.86
N LEU A 85 -12.83 -3.32 3.47
CA LEU A 85 -12.10 -2.95 2.26
C LEU A 85 -12.93 -3.24 1.01
N TRP A 86 -13.57 -4.41 0.95
CA TRP A 86 -14.44 -4.77 -0.17
C TRP A 86 -15.63 -3.83 -0.33
N SER A 87 -16.30 -3.45 0.76
CA SER A 87 -17.39 -2.48 0.73
C SER A 87 -16.95 -1.14 0.16
N ASN A 88 -15.79 -0.63 0.59
CA ASN A 88 -15.26 0.64 0.07
C ASN A 88 -14.88 0.53 -1.41
N THR A 89 -14.27 -0.59 -1.81
CA THR A 89 -13.92 -0.84 -3.21
C THR A 89 -15.17 -0.96 -4.08
N GLN A 90 -16.20 -1.67 -3.60
CA GLN A 90 -17.49 -1.78 -4.30
C GLN A 90 -18.18 -0.43 -4.41
N PHE A 91 -18.23 0.35 -3.31
CA PHE A 91 -18.78 1.70 -3.34
C PHE A 91 -18.08 2.56 -4.39
N ALA A 92 -16.75 2.54 -4.45
CA ALA A 92 -16.01 3.30 -5.45
C ALA A 92 -16.26 2.79 -6.87
N TYR A 93 -16.41 1.48 -7.05
CA TYR A 93 -16.75 0.89 -8.34
C TYR A 93 -18.10 1.39 -8.86
N ASP A 94 -19.11 1.43 -7.99
CA ASP A 94 -20.47 1.81 -8.34
C ASP A 94 -20.63 3.34 -8.53
N ASN A 95 -19.87 4.14 -7.77
CA ASN A 95 -20.06 5.60 -7.74
C ASN A 95 -19.01 6.39 -8.54
N LEU A 96 -17.97 5.73 -9.08
CA LEU A 96 -16.96 6.33 -9.95
C LEU A 96 -16.96 5.64 -11.34
N PRO A 97 -18.10 5.63 -12.06
CA PRO A 97 -18.22 4.90 -13.33
C PRO A 97 -17.37 5.48 -14.47
N PHE A 98 -16.89 6.72 -14.31
CA PHE A 98 -16.04 7.41 -15.27
C PHE A 98 -14.56 6.97 -15.22
N ILE A 99 -14.18 6.13 -14.27
CA ILE A 99 -12.85 5.55 -14.19
C ILE A 99 -12.82 4.22 -14.92
N HIS A 100 -11.91 4.07 -15.88
CA HIS A 100 -11.79 2.92 -16.75
C HIS A 100 -10.44 2.21 -16.60
N PRO A 101 -10.33 0.94 -16.99
CA PRO A 101 -9.04 0.25 -17.08
C PRO A 101 -8.06 1.02 -17.96
N GLY A 102 -6.81 1.15 -17.49
CA GLY A 102 -5.78 1.91 -18.20
C GLY A 102 -5.74 3.41 -17.87
N ASP A 103 -6.74 3.94 -17.16
CA ASP A 103 -6.69 5.33 -16.69
C ASP A 103 -5.54 5.56 -15.70
N ASN A 104 -4.99 6.77 -15.73
CA ASN A 104 -3.92 7.16 -14.81
C ASN A 104 -4.50 7.72 -13.52
N ILE A 105 -3.98 7.25 -12.40
CA ILE A 105 -4.32 7.74 -11.04
C ILE A 105 -3.02 8.16 -10.36
N VAL A 106 -2.99 9.36 -9.79
CA VAL A 106 -1.84 9.83 -9.01
C VAL A 106 -2.12 9.67 -7.53
N CYS A 107 -1.32 8.85 -6.85
CA CYS A 107 -1.39 8.67 -5.41
C CYS A 107 -0.62 9.79 -4.71
N MET A 108 -1.35 10.67 -4.04
CA MET A 108 -0.81 11.82 -3.29
C MET A 108 -1.02 11.68 -1.79
N LEU A 109 -2.03 10.93 -1.38
CA LEU A 109 -2.34 10.70 0.01
C LEU A 109 -1.42 9.62 0.59
N PRO A 110 -1.02 9.74 1.86
CA PRO A 110 -0.25 8.68 2.50
C PRO A 110 -1.05 7.36 2.53
N MET A 111 -0.45 6.27 2.05
CA MET A 111 -1.07 4.93 2.11
C MET A 111 -1.31 4.45 3.55
N ALA A 112 -0.64 5.04 4.54
CA ALA A 112 -0.93 4.79 5.95
C ALA A 112 -2.31 5.30 6.39
N HIS A 113 -2.93 6.20 5.62
CA HIS A 113 -4.30 6.62 5.83
C HIS A 113 -5.25 5.78 4.98
N MET A 114 -6.31 5.26 5.62
CA MET A 114 -7.26 4.37 4.97
C MET A 114 -7.94 4.96 3.74
N TYR A 115 -8.14 6.29 3.71
CA TYR A 115 -8.71 6.96 2.55
C TYR A 115 -7.80 6.83 1.31
N GLY A 116 -6.50 7.09 1.45
CA GLY A 116 -5.52 6.89 0.37
C GLY A 116 -5.42 5.43 -0.03
N LEU A 117 -5.30 4.52 0.94
CA LEU A 117 -5.23 3.09 0.66
C LEU A 117 -6.48 2.58 -0.09
N ALA A 118 -7.68 2.91 0.38
CA ALA A 118 -8.90 2.38 -0.19
C ALA A 118 -9.19 2.95 -1.59
N PHE A 119 -9.09 4.27 -1.76
CA PHE A 119 -9.55 4.95 -2.97
C PHE A 119 -8.47 5.22 -4.01
N GLU A 120 -7.25 5.59 -3.60
CA GLU A 120 -6.16 5.80 -4.57
C GLU A 120 -5.51 4.48 -5.01
N VAL A 121 -5.34 3.53 -4.08
CA VAL A 121 -4.61 2.29 -4.37
C VAL A 121 -5.55 1.14 -4.70
N LEU A 122 -6.33 0.66 -3.71
CA LEU A 122 -7.11 -0.58 -3.88
C LEU A 122 -8.18 -0.45 -4.98
N ASN A 123 -8.93 0.65 -4.99
CA ASN A 123 -9.91 0.89 -6.05
C ASN A 123 -9.26 0.97 -7.43
N SER A 124 -8.16 1.71 -7.55
CA SER A 124 -7.48 1.91 -8.82
C SER A 124 -6.88 0.61 -9.37
N VAL A 125 -6.25 -0.20 -8.51
CA VAL A 125 -5.73 -1.52 -8.88
C VAL A 125 -6.88 -2.45 -9.28
N ASN A 126 -7.97 -2.46 -8.51
CA ASN A 126 -9.14 -3.30 -8.81
C ASN A 126 -9.81 -2.95 -10.15
N LYS A 127 -9.80 -1.67 -10.52
CA LYS A 127 -10.29 -1.19 -11.83
C LYS A 127 -9.30 -1.36 -12.97
N GLY A 128 -8.07 -1.81 -12.70
CA GLY A 128 -7.03 -1.97 -13.73
C GLY A 128 -6.43 -0.66 -14.21
N CYS A 129 -6.38 0.36 -13.35
CA CYS A 129 -5.77 1.65 -13.64
C CYS A 129 -4.24 1.59 -13.52
N HIS A 130 -3.56 2.56 -14.14
CA HIS A 130 -2.15 2.83 -13.90
C HIS A 130 -1.97 3.71 -12.66
N VAL A 131 -1.40 3.16 -11.60
CA VAL A 131 -1.20 3.84 -10.32
C VAL A 131 0.20 4.46 -10.27
N HIS A 132 0.26 5.78 -10.17
CA HIS A 132 1.51 6.56 -10.12
C HIS A 132 1.74 7.07 -8.69
N PHE A 133 2.77 6.57 -8.03
CA PHE A 133 3.17 7.03 -6.70
C PHE A 133 4.11 8.22 -6.80
N LEU A 134 3.82 9.30 -6.09
CA LEU A 134 4.75 10.42 -5.96
C LEU A 134 5.92 10.01 -5.06
N THR A 135 7.14 10.06 -5.59
CA THR A 135 8.37 9.72 -4.86
C THR A 135 8.88 10.85 -3.96
N ARG A 136 8.26 12.04 -4.05
CA ARG A 136 8.60 13.23 -3.28
C ARG A 136 7.39 13.69 -2.49
N THR A 137 7.64 14.39 -1.38
CA THR A 137 6.56 15.00 -0.58
C THR A 137 5.72 15.92 -1.47
N PRO A 138 4.38 15.72 -1.49
CA PRO A 138 3.49 16.52 -2.33
C PRO A 138 3.61 18.02 -1.99
N SER A 139 4.11 18.80 -2.95
CA SER A 139 4.09 20.25 -2.93
C SER A 139 3.27 20.75 -4.13
N PRO A 140 2.72 21.98 -4.14
CA PRO A 140 1.95 22.50 -5.27
C PRO A 140 2.68 22.36 -6.61
N LYS A 141 4.00 22.61 -6.63
CA LYS A 141 4.83 22.47 -7.82
C LYS A 141 4.93 21.02 -8.29
N ILE A 142 5.22 20.08 -7.40
CA ILE A 142 5.34 18.64 -7.72
C ILE A 142 4.00 18.09 -8.21
N ILE A 143 2.91 18.50 -7.58
CA ILE A 143 1.55 18.07 -7.97
C ILE A 143 1.21 18.62 -9.36
N ALA A 144 1.46 19.91 -9.63
CA ALA A 144 1.21 20.50 -10.94
C ALA A 144 2.04 19.83 -12.05
N GLU A 145 3.32 19.53 -11.79
CA GLU A 145 4.18 18.80 -12.70
C GLU A 145 3.65 17.39 -12.98
N ALA A 146 3.26 16.65 -11.93
CA ALA A 146 2.67 15.33 -12.05
C ALA A 146 1.36 15.36 -12.86
N PHE A 147 0.48 16.33 -12.61
CA PHE A 147 -0.78 16.44 -13.35
C PHE A 147 -0.56 16.76 -14.83
N THR A 148 0.40 17.59 -15.15
CA THR A 148 0.73 17.94 -16.52
C THR A 148 1.31 16.74 -17.28
N THR A 149 2.15 15.96 -16.61
CA THR A 149 2.84 14.80 -17.23
C THR A 149 1.95 13.57 -17.29
N ILE A 150 1.27 13.23 -16.19
CA ILE A 150 0.51 11.99 -16.03
C ILE A 150 -0.92 12.13 -16.56
N LYS A 151 -1.51 13.32 -16.44
CA LYS A 151 -2.91 13.62 -16.81
C LYS A 151 -3.89 12.64 -16.14
N PRO A 152 -3.99 12.66 -14.79
CA PRO A 152 -4.82 11.71 -14.07
C PRO A 152 -6.30 11.89 -14.36
N ALA A 153 -7.04 10.77 -14.48
CA ALA A 153 -8.48 10.77 -14.65
C ALA A 153 -9.24 11.12 -13.36
N LEU A 154 -8.62 10.83 -12.20
CA LEU A 154 -9.17 11.17 -10.87
C LEU A 154 -8.06 11.74 -9.99
N ILE A 155 -8.42 12.75 -9.22
CA ILE A 155 -7.58 13.37 -8.21
C ILE A 155 -8.30 13.26 -6.87
N LEU A 156 -7.67 12.63 -5.89
CA LEU A 156 -8.13 12.58 -4.52
C LEU A 156 -7.23 13.48 -3.67
N ALA A 157 -7.80 14.45 -3.03
CA ALA A 157 -7.04 15.40 -2.23
C ALA A 157 -7.82 15.88 -1.02
N VAL A 158 -7.11 16.28 0.03
CA VAL A 158 -7.71 17.01 1.15
C VAL A 158 -7.90 18.49 0.78
N PRO A 159 -8.92 19.17 1.31
CA PRO A 159 -9.24 20.57 0.96
C PRO A 159 -8.03 21.51 0.96
N LEU A 160 -7.17 21.39 1.98
CA LEU A 160 -5.95 22.20 2.11
C LEU A 160 -5.00 22.09 0.91
N ILE A 161 -4.89 20.89 0.29
CA ILE A 161 -4.06 20.69 -0.90
C ILE A 161 -4.69 21.37 -2.10
N ILE A 162 -6.01 21.24 -2.27
CA ILE A 162 -6.76 21.89 -3.36
C ILE A 162 -6.62 23.42 -3.27
N GLU A 163 -6.82 23.99 -2.09
CA GLU A 163 -6.65 25.43 -1.86
C GLU A 163 -5.24 25.90 -2.24
N LYS A 164 -4.19 25.16 -1.85
CA LYS A 164 -2.81 25.52 -2.19
C LYS A 164 -2.55 25.45 -3.68
N ILE A 165 -3.13 24.48 -4.40
CA ILE A 165 -3.00 24.37 -5.86
C ILE A 165 -3.67 25.57 -6.54
N ILE A 166 -4.88 25.93 -6.11
CA ILE A 166 -5.63 27.04 -6.71
C ILE A 166 -4.95 28.38 -6.41
N LYS A 167 -4.55 28.64 -5.16
CA LYS A 167 -3.89 29.90 -4.76
C LYS A 167 -2.53 30.13 -5.43
N ASN A 168 -1.83 29.08 -5.87
CA ASN A 168 -0.55 29.22 -6.57
C ASN A 168 -0.70 29.35 -8.11
N LYS A 169 -1.93 29.38 -8.63
CA LYS A 169 -2.23 29.62 -10.05
C LYS A 169 -2.78 31.00 -10.33
N VAL A 170 -2.88 31.85 -9.30
CA VAL A 170 -3.30 33.24 -9.41
C VAL A 170 -2.09 34.18 -9.32
#